data_fd422853bdb75323f1ffa316e9b15984
#
_entry.id   fd422853bdb75323f1ffa316e9b15984
#
_cell.length_a   1.000
_cell.length_b   1.000
_cell.length_c   1.000
_cell.angle_alpha   90.00
_cell.angle_beta   90.00
_cell.angle_gamma   90.00
#
_symmetry.space_group_name_H-M   'P 1'
#
loop_
_entity.id
_entity.type
_entity.pdbx_description
1 polymer ?
#
loop_
_entity_poly.entity_id
_entity_poly.type
_entity_poly.pdbx_seq_one_letter_code
_entity_poly.pdbx_strand_id
1 'polypeptide(L)'
;MTTTWKIPSSVALLCAASLMAPLSASAAGAVLATAQVQGGASQRADLQSFDGVVEPVRQATLAAQVAGSIVSLSVKVGDTVRAGQELARIDARAASQNAQASAAQVDAARANLTVAGKDFERQQQLLQKQYISQAALERSKAQFDAAQAQVKALQAQSDAAQTQQRFFVIQAPFAGVVSDVPVTMGDMAMPGRALLTLHDPSSLRVTASVAQSALPASLDKLQFELPGWSGATGLMNASGATVLPLVDAATHSTQIRFNLPALKGVAPGMFARVWLPAAGGAAATGERLFVPTSAVVRRAELTALYLVDAQGRPALRQVRLGRVQGDRVEVLSGVRAGDKVATDPTAAAQVR
;
A
#
# COMPACT_ATOMS: atom_id res chain seq x y z
N MET A 1 9.63 18.27 -74.86
CA MET A 1 9.12 19.61 -75.14
C MET A 1 9.85 20.51 -74.20
N THR A 2 11.08 20.93 -74.49
CA THR A 2 11.51 22.11 -75.30
C THR A 2 10.87 23.40 -74.80
N THR A 3 11.66 24.27 -74.15
CA THR A 3 12.04 25.61 -74.73
C THR A 3 12.83 26.36 -73.61
N THR A 4 14.04 26.48 -73.70
CA THR A 4 15.04 27.50 -74.05
C THR A 4 14.54 28.97 -74.19
N TRP A 5 15.38 29.89 -73.62
CA TRP A 5 15.87 31.15 -74.12
C TRP A 5 15.96 32.23 -73.05
N LYS A 6 16.92 33.12 -72.92
CA LYS A 6 18.15 33.60 -73.64
C LYS A 6 18.78 34.68 -72.76
N ILE A 7 20.07 34.71 -72.79
CA ILE A 7 20.90 35.85 -72.31
C ILE A 7 20.83 36.98 -73.34
N PRO A 8 21.02 38.25 -72.96
CA PRO A 8 22.21 38.89 -73.51
C PRO A 8 23.05 39.74 -72.54
N SER A 9 24.30 39.73 -72.85
CA SER A 9 25.41 40.50 -72.40
C SER A 9 25.25 41.98 -72.64
N SER A 10 25.89 42.83 -71.80
CA SER A 10 26.54 44.08 -72.24
C SER A 10 27.66 44.48 -71.24
N VAL A 11 28.79 44.58 -71.80
CA VAL A 11 30.08 45.06 -71.35
C VAL A 11 30.03 46.57 -71.06
N ALA A 12 30.66 47.01 -69.96
CA ALA A 12 31.34 48.34 -69.92
C ALA A 12 32.41 48.31 -68.84
N LEU A 13 33.58 48.53 -69.31
CA LEU A 13 34.83 48.77 -68.69
C LEU A 13 34.89 50.21 -68.14
N LEU A 14 35.46 50.41 -66.92
CA LEU A 14 36.46 51.50 -66.73
C LEU A 14 36.95 51.69 -65.24
N CYS A 15 38.26 51.68 -65.10
CA CYS A 15 39.18 52.40 -64.27
C CYS A 15 39.21 52.28 -62.72
N ALA A 16 40.36 51.81 -62.36
CA ALA A 16 41.11 51.90 -61.13
C ALA A 16 41.02 53.20 -60.33
N ALA A 17 40.87 53.07 -59.03
CA ALA A 17 41.46 53.98 -58.03
C ALA A 17 41.69 53.18 -56.73
N SER A 18 42.94 52.87 -56.44
CA SER A 18 43.50 52.35 -55.22
C SER A 18 43.29 53.34 -54.05
N LEU A 19 42.48 52.93 -53.03
CA LEU A 19 42.48 53.60 -51.74
C LEU A 19 42.70 52.52 -50.67
N MET A 20 43.92 52.51 -50.10
CA MET A 20 44.26 51.74 -48.90
C MET A 20 43.44 52.33 -47.75
N ALA A 21 42.51 51.50 -47.25
CA ALA A 21 41.86 51.65 -45.94
C ALA A 21 42.56 50.75 -44.92
N PRO A 22 42.88 51.23 -43.73
CA PRO A 22 43.46 50.42 -42.70
C PRO A 22 42.44 49.36 -42.22
N LEU A 23 42.76 48.10 -42.24
CA LEU A 23 42.02 47.03 -41.52
C LEU A 23 42.11 47.33 -40.01
N SER A 24 41.13 47.98 -39.49
CA SER A 24 40.86 47.93 -38.03
C SER A 24 40.37 46.54 -37.74
N ALA A 25 41.26 45.63 -37.26
CA ALA A 25 40.87 44.37 -36.65
C ALA A 25 40.06 44.68 -35.38
N SER A 26 38.73 44.74 -35.53
CA SER A 26 37.82 44.70 -34.39
C SER A 26 37.99 43.32 -33.76
N ALA A 27 38.69 43.25 -32.64
CA ALA A 27 38.68 42.08 -31.79
C ALA A 27 37.23 41.89 -31.31
N ALA A 28 36.46 41.10 -32.05
CA ALA A 28 35.19 40.61 -31.58
C ALA A 28 35.47 39.77 -30.30
N GLY A 29 35.30 40.39 -29.15
CA GLY A 29 35.34 39.69 -27.88
C GLY A 29 34.42 38.49 -27.97
N ALA A 30 34.96 37.27 -27.82
CA ALA A 30 34.18 36.04 -27.80
C ALA A 30 33.11 36.18 -26.72
N VAL A 31 31.85 36.28 -27.14
CA VAL A 31 30.72 36.33 -26.22
C VAL A 31 30.64 34.98 -25.54
N LEU A 32 31.10 34.90 -24.29
CA LEU A 32 30.98 33.67 -23.48
C LEU A 32 29.54 33.30 -23.29
N ALA A 33 29.19 32.10 -23.64
CA ALA A 33 27.89 31.54 -23.28
C ALA A 33 27.82 31.42 -21.77
N THR A 34 26.87 32.11 -21.13
CA THR A 34 26.69 32.16 -19.67
C THR A 34 25.35 31.62 -19.27
N ALA A 35 25.30 30.87 -18.19
CA ALA A 35 24.09 30.52 -17.48
C ALA A 35 24.02 31.25 -16.15
N GLN A 36 22.84 31.71 -15.78
CA GLN A 36 22.64 32.34 -14.49
C GLN A 36 22.46 31.27 -13.42
N VAL A 37 23.10 31.42 -12.27
CA VAL A 37 22.88 30.56 -11.09
C VAL A 37 21.46 30.78 -10.63
N GLN A 38 20.63 29.78 -10.83
CA GLN A 38 19.21 29.82 -10.46
C GLN A 38 19.00 29.15 -9.11
N GLY A 39 18.31 29.84 -8.23
CA GLY A 39 17.69 29.20 -7.08
C GLY A 39 16.60 28.26 -7.55
N GLY A 40 16.70 27.00 -7.24
CA GLY A 40 15.70 25.98 -7.58
C GLY A 40 15.19 25.28 -6.34
N ALA A 41 13.90 25.34 -6.09
CA ALA A 41 13.25 24.41 -5.18
C ALA A 41 13.12 23.07 -5.92
N SER A 42 14.00 22.11 -5.63
CA SER A 42 13.76 20.75 -6.07
C SER A 42 12.64 20.18 -5.19
N GLN A 43 11.46 19.93 -5.76
CA GLN A 43 10.33 19.34 -5.04
C GLN A 43 10.67 17.98 -4.38
N ARG A 44 11.74 17.31 -4.80
CA ARG A 44 12.22 16.05 -4.20
C ARG A 44 13.36 16.20 -3.20
N ALA A 45 14.01 17.37 -3.14
CA ALA A 45 15.20 17.55 -2.29
C ALA A 45 14.89 17.57 -0.79
N ASP A 46 13.64 17.88 -0.44
CA ASP A 46 13.18 17.95 0.94
C ASP A 46 12.39 16.72 1.37
N LEU A 47 12.32 15.68 0.50
CA LEU A 47 11.65 14.43 0.80
C LEU A 47 12.67 13.34 1.14
N GLN A 48 12.44 12.66 2.23
CA GLN A 48 13.17 11.45 2.62
C GLN A 48 12.33 10.22 2.29
N SER A 49 12.93 9.22 1.66
CA SER A 49 12.24 7.98 1.31
C SER A 49 12.43 6.91 2.37
N PHE A 50 11.38 6.17 2.61
CA PHE A 50 11.33 5.02 3.50
C PHE A 50 10.69 3.85 2.79
N ASP A 51 11.19 2.67 3.07
CA ASP A 51 10.66 1.44 2.51
C ASP A 51 9.40 1.00 3.26
N GLY A 52 8.41 0.58 2.51
CA GLY A 52 7.14 0.11 3.03
C GLY A 52 6.65 -1.11 2.27
N VAL A 53 5.64 -1.75 2.81
CA VAL A 53 4.99 -2.93 2.26
C VAL A 53 3.49 -2.73 2.21
N VAL A 54 2.88 -3.19 1.14
CA VAL A 54 1.42 -3.25 1.01
C VAL A 54 0.89 -4.42 1.83
N GLU A 55 -0.04 -4.15 2.73
CA GLU A 55 -0.69 -5.15 3.58
C GLU A 55 -2.20 -5.09 3.39
N PRO A 56 -2.92 -6.21 3.55
CA PRO A 56 -4.37 -6.18 3.62
C PRO A 56 -4.82 -5.60 4.96
N VAL A 57 -5.87 -4.78 4.96
CA VAL A 57 -6.50 -4.30 6.20
C VAL A 57 -7.23 -5.43 6.92
N ARG A 58 -7.85 -6.35 6.12
CA ARG A 58 -8.56 -7.53 6.63
C ARG A 58 -7.90 -8.79 6.09
N GLN A 59 -7.41 -9.60 7.01
CA GLN A 59 -6.83 -10.91 6.73
C GLN A 59 -7.32 -11.89 7.79
N ALA A 60 -7.60 -13.12 7.41
CA ALA A 60 -7.97 -14.19 8.31
C ALA A 60 -7.19 -15.46 7.96
N THR A 61 -6.50 -16.00 8.94
CA THR A 61 -5.95 -17.36 8.87
C THR A 61 -6.98 -18.30 9.48
N LEU A 62 -7.54 -19.18 8.65
CA LEU A 62 -8.53 -20.15 9.05
C LEU A 62 -7.80 -21.42 9.51
N ALA A 63 -7.91 -21.71 10.80
CA ALA A 63 -7.31 -22.87 11.42
C ALA A 63 -8.37 -23.93 11.73
N ALA A 64 -7.98 -25.20 11.75
CA ALA A 64 -8.83 -26.28 12.20
C ALA A 64 -9.19 -26.09 13.68
N GLN A 65 -10.46 -26.33 14.02
CA GLN A 65 -10.93 -26.34 15.42
C GLN A 65 -11.04 -27.76 15.96
N VAL A 66 -11.05 -28.73 15.06
CA VAL A 66 -11.21 -30.15 15.37
C VAL A 66 -10.16 -31.01 14.67
N ALA A 67 -9.89 -32.19 15.21
CA ALA A 67 -9.01 -33.15 14.57
C ALA A 67 -9.82 -34.02 13.58
N GLY A 68 -9.20 -34.32 12.43
CA GLY A 68 -9.78 -35.23 11.42
C GLY A 68 -9.09 -35.08 10.06
N SER A 69 -9.32 -35.99 9.13
CA SER A 69 -8.76 -35.90 7.78
C SER A 69 -9.55 -34.91 6.93
N ILE A 70 -8.85 -34.17 6.07
CA ILE A 70 -9.46 -33.25 5.10
C ILE A 70 -10.04 -34.08 3.95
N VAL A 71 -11.37 -34.07 3.84
CA VAL A 71 -12.09 -34.88 2.83
C VAL A 71 -12.41 -34.08 1.57
N SER A 72 -12.46 -32.76 1.67
CA SER A 72 -12.57 -31.89 0.49
C SER A 72 -11.86 -30.55 0.72
N LEU A 73 -11.30 -30.05 -0.36
CA LEU A 73 -10.67 -28.73 -0.46
C LEU A 73 -11.17 -28.09 -1.75
N SER A 74 -12.09 -27.13 -1.64
CA SER A 74 -12.86 -26.59 -2.76
C SER A 74 -12.22 -25.36 -3.38
N VAL A 75 -11.05 -24.93 -2.90
CA VAL A 75 -10.39 -23.69 -3.30
C VAL A 75 -8.89 -23.87 -3.46
N LYS A 76 -8.28 -23.00 -4.27
CA LYS A 76 -6.84 -22.91 -4.52
C LYS A 76 -6.36 -21.50 -4.23
N VAL A 77 -5.04 -21.33 -4.12
CA VAL A 77 -4.41 -20.02 -4.02
C VAL A 77 -4.79 -19.15 -5.23
N GLY A 78 -5.23 -17.94 -4.98
CA GLY A 78 -5.69 -16.98 -6.00
C GLY A 78 -7.20 -16.99 -6.24
N ASP A 79 -7.94 -17.98 -5.74
CA ASP A 79 -9.39 -18.03 -5.91
C ASP A 79 -10.11 -16.93 -5.13
N THR A 80 -11.13 -16.35 -5.77
CA THR A 80 -12.03 -15.40 -5.11
C THR A 80 -13.21 -16.15 -4.48
N VAL A 81 -13.48 -15.87 -3.20
CA VAL A 81 -14.52 -16.52 -2.42
C VAL A 81 -15.52 -15.51 -1.83
N ARG A 82 -16.75 -15.97 -1.57
CA ARG A 82 -17.80 -15.19 -0.93
C ARG A 82 -17.87 -15.48 0.57
N ALA A 83 -18.39 -14.54 1.35
CA ALA A 83 -18.69 -14.78 2.76
C ALA A 83 -19.63 -15.99 2.92
N GLY A 84 -19.32 -16.89 3.88
CA GLY A 84 -20.07 -18.12 4.14
C GLY A 84 -19.81 -19.26 3.15
N GLN A 85 -19.00 -19.07 2.11
CA GLN A 85 -18.65 -20.13 1.16
C GLN A 85 -17.83 -21.22 1.88
N GLU A 86 -18.17 -22.49 1.64
CA GLU A 86 -17.40 -23.62 2.10
C GLU A 86 -16.07 -23.70 1.34
N LEU A 87 -14.97 -23.77 2.09
CA LEU A 87 -13.60 -23.76 1.55
C LEU A 87 -12.94 -25.13 1.69
N ALA A 88 -13.15 -25.76 2.84
CA ALA A 88 -12.64 -27.08 3.13
C ALA A 88 -13.62 -27.83 4.06
N ARG A 89 -13.55 -29.15 4.02
CA ARG A 89 -14.33 -30.00 4.89
C ARG A 89 -13.43 -31.06 5.51
N ILE A 90 -13.55 -31.22 6.82
CA ILE A 90 -12.93 -32.28 7.62
C ILE A 90 -13.95 -33.42 7.77
N ASP A 91 -13.51 -34.65 7.92
CA ASP A 91 -14.40 -35.82 8.11
C ASP A 91 -15.28 -35.63 9.35
N ALA A 92 -16.55 -35.39 9.11
CA ALA A 92 -17.56 -35.12 10.12
C ALA A 92 -18.50 -36.33 10.42
N ARG A 93 -18.21 -37.50 9.90
CA ARG A 93 -19.14 -38.64 9.98
C ARG A 93 -19.58 -38.94 11.41
N ALA A 94 -18.63 -39.06 12.32
CA ALA A 94 -18.94 -39.30 13.74
C ALA A 94 -19.73 -38.17 14.40
N ALA A 95 -19.33 -36.90 14.13
CA ALA A 95 -20.02 -35.72 14.65
C ALA A 95 -21.44 -35.58 14.08
N SER A 96 -21.63 -35.89 12.79
CA SER A 96 -22.94 -35.92 12.15
C SER A 96 -23.87 -36.95 12.76
N GLN A 97 -23.39 -38.20 13.01
CA GLN A 97 -24.16 -39.23 13.67
C GLN A 97 -24.54 -38.85 15.10
N ASN A 98 -23.62 -38.24 15.85
CA ASN A 98 -23.91 -37.74 17.21
C ASN A 98 -24.98 -36.62 17.21
N ALA A 99 -24.90 -35.69 16.27
CA ALA A 99 -25.91 -34.64 16.12
C ALA A 99 -27.27 -35.19 15.77
N GLN A 100 -27.35 -36.22 14.88
CA GLN A 100 -28.60 -36.90 14.54
C GLN A 100 -29.17 -37.67 15.73
N ALA A 101 -28.34 -38.39 16.50
CA ALA A 101 -28.78 -39.11 17.69
C ALA A 101 -29.35 -38.14 18.74
N SER A 102 -28.68 -37.02 18.98
CA SER A 102 -29.15 -36.00 19.90
C SER A 102 -30.47 -35.35 19.44
N ALA A 103 -30.64 -35.10 18.13
CA ALA A 103 -31.90 -34.62 17.57
C ALA A 103 -33.06 -35.63 17.77
N ALA A 104 -32.81 -36.93 17.57
CA ALA A 104 -33.81 -37.96 17.81
C ALA A 104 -34.25 -38.05 19.28
N GLN A 105 -33.34 -37.79 20.24
CA GLN A 105 -33.70 -37.72 21.66
C GLN A 105 -34.62 -36.51 21.94
N VAL A 106 -34.42 -35.35 21.30
CA VAL A 106 -35.34 -34.22 21.39
C VAL A 106 -36.72 -34.58 20.89
N ASP A 107 -36.82 -35.30 19.76
CA ASP A 107 -38.10 -35.66 19.19
C ASP A 107 -38.86 -36.64 20.10
N ALA A 108 -38.17 -37.59 20.72
CA ALA A 108 -38.75 -38.49 21.71
C ALA A 108 -39.28 -37.74 22.96
N ALA A 109 -38.50 -36.76 23.43
CA ALA A 109 -38.92 -35.92 24.56
C ALA A 109 -40.13 -35.00 24.21
N ARG A 110 -40.19 -34.49 22.99
CA ARG A 110 -41.35 -33.73 22.50
C ARG A 110 -42.63 -34.57 22.42
N ALA A 111 -42.49 -35.83 22.02
CA ALA A 111 -43.63 -36.76 22.05
C ALA A 111 -44.15 -36.93 23.48
N ASN A 112 -43.25 -37.15 24.46
CA ASN A 112 -43.61 -37.28 25.87
C ASN A 112 -44.25 -36.01 26.42
N LEU A 113 -43.72 -34.81 26.05
CA LEU A 113 -44.30 -33.52 26.42
C LEU A 113 -45.75 -33.39 25.88
N THR A 114 -45.96 -33.82 24.64
CA THR A 114 -47.30 -33.81 24.02
C THR A 114 -48.29 -34.69 24.80
N VAL A 115 -47.90 -35.86 25.27
CA VAL A 115 -48.69 -36.73 26.10
C VAL A 115 -48.99 -36.06 27.44
N ALA A 116 -47.96 -35.56 28.16
CA ALA A 116 -48.11 -34.90 29.44
C ALA A 116 -49.01 -33.62 29.34
N GLY A 117 -48.88 -32.89 28.23
CA GLY A 117 -49.73 -31.72 27.97
C GLY A 117 -51.21 -32.07 27.83
N LYS A 118 -51.52 -33.12 27.01
CA LYS A 118 -52.88 -33.61 26.86
C LYS A 118 -53.46 -34.13 28.16
N ASP A 119 -52.66 -34.80 28.98
CA ASP A 119 -53.10 -35.27 30.29
C ASP A 119 -53.36 -34.12 31.24
N PHE A 120 -52.51 -33.11 31.29
CA PHE A 120 -52.73 -31.89 32.09
C PHE A 120 -54.01 -31.15 31.66
N GLU A 121 -54.21 -30.93 30.35
CA GLU A 121 -55.43 -30.32 29.81
C GLU A 121 -56.70 -31.11 30.22
N ARG A 122 -56.63 -32.44 30.13
CA ARG A 122 -57.76 -33.31 30.55
C ARG A 122 -58.03 -33.19 32.04
N GLN A 123 -57.00 -33.20 32.89
CA GLN A 123 -57.16 -33.02 34.33
C GLN A 123 -57.73 -31.64 34.67
N GLN A 124 -57.34 -30.59 33.96
CA GLN A 124 -57.87 -29.24 34.13
C GLN A 124 -59.39 -29.19 33.85
N GLN A 125 -59.84 -29.86 32.76
CA GLN A 125 -61.28 -29.95 32.44
C GLN A 125 -62.07 -30.77 33.47
N LEU A 126 -61.47 -31.86 34.02
CA LEU A 126 -62.11 -32.67 35.06
C LEU A 126 -62.22 -31.96 36.38
N LEU A 127 -61.25 -31.11 36.76
CA LEU A 127 -61.33 -30.26 37.95
C LEU A 127 -62.43 -29.24 37.84
N GLN A 128 -62.56 -28.57 36.66
CA GLN A 128 -63.67 -27.63 36.42
C GLN A 128 -65.05 -28.27 36.63
N LYS A 129 -65.17 -29.59 36.37
CA LYS A 129 -66.39 -30.35 36.61
C LYS A 129 -66.44 -30.98 38.01
N GLN A 130 -65.49 -30.67 38.90
CA GLN A 130 -65.35 -31.19 40.25
C GLN A 130 -65.23 -32.75 40.33
N TYR A 131 -64.70 -33.36 39.28
CA TYR A 131 -64.52 -34.81 39.24
C TYR A 131 -63.19 -35.30 39.84
N ILE A 132 -62.24 -34.39 40.07
CA ILE A 132 -60.93 -34.69 40.65
C ILE A 132 -60.55 -33.70 41.75
N SER A 133 -59.53 -34.06 42.55
CA SER A 133 -58.99 -33.19 43.59
C SER A 133 -57.94 -32.18 43.02
N GLN A 134 -57.74 -31.08 43.71
CA GLN A 134 -56.67 -30.10 43.42
C GLN A 134 -55.30 -30.76 43.34
N ALA A 135 -55.00 -31.69 44.26
CA ALA A 135 -53.76 -32.43 44.30
C ALA A 135 -53.49 -33.28 43.05
N ALA A 136 -54.54 -33.80 42.38
CA ALA A 136 -54.43 -34.55 41.13
C ALA A 136 -54.03 -33.61 39.97
N LEU A 137 -54.58 -32.40 39.91
CA LEU A 137 -54.20 -31.38 38.93
C LEU A 137 -52.75 -30.95 39.13
N GLU A 138 -52.34 -30.65 40.37
CA GLU A 138 -50.98 -30.24 40.69
C GLU A 138 -49.93 -31.28 40.30
N ARG A 139 -50.27 -32.58 40.49
CA ARG A 139 -49.39 -33.68 40.06
C ARG A 139 -49.25 -33.76 38.54
N SER A 140 -50.35 -33.62 37.78
CA SER A 140 -50.27 -33.63 36.32
C SER A 140 -49.55 -32.41 35.77
N LYS A 141 -49.72 -31.22 36.43
CA LYS A 141 -48.97 -30.02 36.12
C LYS A 141 -47.45 -30.22 36.35
N ALA A 142 -47.06 -30.80 37.48
CA ALA A 142 -45.67 -31.09 37.77
C ALA A 142 -45.05 -32.03 36.72
N GLN A 143 -45.83 -33.02 36.25
CA GLN A 143 -45.40 -33.95 35.16
C GLN A 143 -45.22 -33.19 33.83
N PHE A 144 -46.14 -32.30 33.48
CA PHE A 144 -46.05 -31.47 32.30
C PHE A 144 -44.83 -30.54 32.39
N ASP A 145 -44.66 -29.83 33.52
CA ASP A 145 -43.52 -28.94 33.74
C ASP A 145 -42.18 -29.72 33.68
N ALA A 146 -42.12 -30.93 34.23
CA ALA A 146 -40.95 -31.79 34.15
C ALA A 146 -40.63 -32.22 32.71
N ALA A 147 -41.65 -32.62 31.92
CA ALA A 147 -41.51 -32.99 30.53
C ALA A 147 -41.02 -31.80 29.68
N GLN A 148 -41.53 -30.60 29.96
CA GLN A 148 -41.08 -29.36 29.32
C GLN A 148 -39.64 -29.05 29.63
N ALA A 149 -39.21 -29.18 30.88
CA ALA A 149 -37.81 -29.01 31.28
C ALA A 149 -36.88 -30.02 30.59
N GLN A 150 -37.36 -31.26 30.46
CA GLN A 150 -36.59 -32.32 29.76
C GLN A 150 -36.37 -31.99 28.28
N VAL A 151 -37.41 -31.50 27.56
CA VAL A 151 -37.25 -31.08 26.16
C VAL A 151 -36.22 -29.94 26.06
N LYS A 152 -36.29 -28.96 26.96
CA LYS A 152 -35.33 -27.84 26.97
C LYS A 152 -33.89 -28.30 27.19
N ALA A 153 -33.68 -29.26 28.09
CA ALA A 153 -32.34 -29.81 28.38
C ALA A 153 -31.78 -30.56 27.17
N LEU A 154 -32.57 -31.45 26.54
CA LEU A 154 -32.17 -32.21 25.37
C LEU A 154 -31.97 -31.32 24.12
N GLN A 155 -32.78 -30.24 23.98
CA GLN A 155 -32.58 -29.27 22.93
C GLN A 155 -31.19 -28.58 23.06
N ALA A 156 -30.81 -28.15 24.25
CA ALA A 156 -29.49 -27.57 24.49
C ALA A 156 -28.35 -28.55 24.18
N GLN A 157 -28.54 -29.83 24.50
CA GLN A 157 -27.58 -30.89 24.13
C GLN A 157 -27.49 -31.09 22.62
N SER A 158 -28.61 -31.09 21.91
CA SER A 158 -28.66 -31.17 20.44
C SER A 158 -27.97 -29.98 19.77
N ASP A 159 -28.23 -28.78 20.28
CA ASP A 159 -27.60 -27.56 19.77
C ASP A 159 -26.09 -27.57 19.96
N ALA A 160 -25.59 -28.08 21.07
CA ALA A 160 -24.17 -28.29 21.32
C ALA A 160 -23.56 -29.29 20.31
N ALA A 161 -24.23 -30.43 20.06
CA ALA A 161 -23.78 -31.44 19.10
C ALA A 161 -23.77 -30.88 17.65
N GLN A 162 -24.76 -30.07 17.27
CA GLN A 162 -24.80 -29.40 15.98
C GLN A 162 -23.66 -28.36 15.85
N THR A 163 -23.37 -27.61 16.92
CA THR A 163 -22.25 -26.66 16.94
C THR A 163 -20.93 -27.38 16.76
N GLN A 164 -20.74 -28.53 17.42
CA GLN A 164 -19.56 -29.36 17.23
C GLN A 164 -19.43 -29.87 15.79
N GLN A 165 -20.53 -30.27 15.16
CA GLN A 165 -20.54 -30.68 13.75
C GLN A 165 -20.15 -29.56 12.80
N ARG A 166 -20.54 -28.31 13.08
CA ARG A 166 -20.19 -27.13 12.24
C ARG A 166 -18.70 -26.88 12.19
N PHE A 167 -17.94 -27.24 13.21
CA PHE A 167 -16.48 -27.04 13.22
C PHE A 167 -15.74 -27.88 12.19
N PHE A 168 -16.38 -28.88 11.60
CA PHE A 168 -15.82 -29.72 10.53
C PHE A 168 -15.95 -29.08 9.15
N VAL A 169 -16.70 -27.97 9.01
CA VAL A 169 -16.86 -27.23 7.76
C VAL A 169 -16.19 -25.88 7.91
N ILE A 170 -15.15 -25.66 7.13
CA ILE A 170 -14.40 -24.41 7.13
C ILE A 170 -15.02 -23.47 6.11
N GLN A 171 -15.52 -22.33 6.58
CA GLN A 171 -16.20 -21.34 5.75
C GLN A 171 -15.45 -20.01 5.76
N ALA A 172 -15.58 -19.25 4.66
CA ALA A 172 -15.02 -17.90 4.55
C ALA A 172 -15.76 -16.93 5.48
N PRO A 173 -15.06 -16.21 6.39
CA PRO A 173 -15.68 -15.23 7.28
C PRO A 173 -16.11 -13.95 6.56
N PHE A 174 -15.53 -13.66 5.41
CA PHE A 174 -15.82 -12.52 4.53
C PHE A 174 -15.47 -12.87 3.07
N ALA A 175 -15.96 -12.06 2.14
CA ALA A 175 -15.58 -12.17 0.74
C ALA A 175 -14.14 -11.70 0.53
N GLY A 176 -13.33 -12.47 -0.20
CA GLY A 176 -11.92 -12.15 -0.37
C GLY A 176 -11.21 -13.08 -1.35
N VAL A 177 -9.89 -13.04 -1.34
CA VAL A 177 -9.01 -13.89 -2.15
C VAL A 177 -8.18 -14.78 -1.25
N VAL A 178 -8.04 -16.04 -1.63
CA VAL A 178 -7.22 -17.02 -0.93
C VAL A 178 -5.75 -16.71 -1.18
N SER A 179 -5.01 -16.40 -0.12
CA SER A 179 -3.58 -16.05 -0.19
C SER A 179 -2.68 -17.26 -0.10
N ASP A 180 -3.07 -18.26 0.74
CA ASP A 180 -2.26 -19.42 1.03
C ASP A 180 -3.12 -20.61 1.42
N VAL A 181 -2.69 -21.82 1.03
CA VAL A 181 -3.34 -23.09 1.35
C VAL A 181 -2.24 -24.12 1.66
N PRO A 182 -1.76 -24.16 2.92
CA PRO A 182 -0.64 -25.03 3.31
C PRO A 182 -1.04 -26.49 3.56
N VAL A 183 -2.22 -26.91 3.09
CA VAL A 183 -2.76 -28.27 3.27
C VAL A 183 -3.28 -28.83 1.97
N THR A 184 -3.35 -30.16 1.91
CA THR A 184 -3.92 -30.90 0.78
C THR A 184 -5.04 -31.83 1.23
N MET A 185 -5.87 -32.27 0.27
CA MET A 185 -6.89 -33.27 0.53
C MET A 185 -6.22 -34.57 1.02
N GLY A 186 -6.73 -35.14 2.11
CA GLY A 186 -6.17 -36.31 2.80
C GLY A 186 -5.27 -35.98 3.99
N ASP A 187 -4.81 -34.76 4.11
CA ASP A 187 -4.03 -34.33 5.28
C ASP A 187 -4.83 -34.42 6.58
N MET A 188 -4.10 -34.61 7.68
CA MET A 188 -4.67 -34.57 9.02
C MET A 188 -4.76 -33.13 9.50
N ALA A 189 -5.96 -32.62 9.68
CA ALA A 189 -6.23 -31.39 10.40
C ALA A 189 -6.10 -31.63 11.91
N MET A 190 -5.42 -30.69 12.60
CA MET A 190 -5.27 -30.69 14.06
C MET A 190 -5.73 -29.32 14.59
N PRO A 191 -6.34 -29.25 15.78
CA PRO A 191 -6.72 -27.97 16.38
C PRO A 191 -5.55 -26.98 16.41
N GLY A 192 -5.77 -25.76 15.90
CA GLY A 192 -4.75 -24.71 15.77
C GLY A 192 -3.91 -24.77 14.50
N ARG A 193 -3.92 -25.86 13.71
CA ARG A 193 -3.21 -25.91 12.43
C ARG A 193 -3.90 -25.02 11.40
N ALA A 194 -3.16 -24.10 10.80
CA ALA A 194 -3.64 -23.28 9.70
C ALA A 194 -4.00 -24.14 8.49
N LEU A 195 -5.19 -23.93 7.93
CA LEU A 195 -5.69 -24.63 6.74
C LEU A 195 -5.64 -23.77 5.50
N LEU A 196 -5.94 -22.49 5.65
CA LEU A 196 -5.85 -21.49 4.56
C LEU A 196 -5.83 -20.07 5.12
N THR A 197 -5.31 -19.15 4.32
CA THR A 197 -5.31 -17.74 4.63
C THR A 197 -6.11 -16.97 3.57
N LEU A 198 -6.96 -16.08 4.02
CA LEU A 198 -7.85 -15.26 3.21
C LEU A 198 -7.57 -13.78 3.46
N HIS A 199 -7.53 -12.95 2.40
CA HIS A 199 -7.45 -11.51 2.53
C HIS A 199 -8.52 -10.79 1.71
N ASP A 200 -8.85 -9.57 2.13
CA ASP A 200 -9.76 -8.68 1.42
C ASP A 200 -8.96 -7.79 0.45
N PRO A 201 -9.08 -7.97 -0.88
CA PRO A 201 -8.35 -7.19 -1.86
C PRO A 201 -8.88 -5.76 -2.03
N SER A 202 -10.08 -5.46 -1.54
CA SER A 202 -10.70 -4.13 -1.65
C SER A 202 -10.13 -3.13 -0.66
N SER A 203 -9.42 -3.60 0.36
CA SER A 203 -9.01 -2.83 1.52
C SER A 203 -7.54 -3.11 1.82
N LEU A 204 -6.67 -2.34 1.16
CA LEU A 204 -5.22 -2.43 1.31
C LEU A 204 -4.67 -1.20 2.02
N ARG A 205 -3.56 -1.36 2.70
CA ARG A 205 -2.80 -0.29 3.36
C ARG A 205 -1.32 -0.45 3.09
N VAL A 206 -0.58 0.64 3.19
CA VAL A 206 0.88 0.62 3.25
C VAL A 206 1.31 0.76 4.70
N THR A 207 2.25 -0.06 5.11
CA THR A 207 2.97 0.05 6.37
C THR A 207 4.44 0.33 6.06
N ALA A 208 4.98 1.42 6.59
CA ALA A 208 6.38 1.79 6.43
C ALA A 208 7.04 1.98 7.79
N SER A 209 8.29 1.53 7.91
CA SER A 209 9.10 1.74 9.11
C SER A 209 9.92 3.01 8.96
N VAL A 210 9.76 3.95 9.90
CA VAL A 210 10.38 5.27 9.86
C VAL A 210 11.13 5.51 11.17
N ALA A 211 12.39 5.95 11.07
CA ALA A 211 13.15 6.33 12.26
C ALA A 211 12.43 7.47 13.02
N GLN A 212 12.36 7.39 14.33
CA GLN A 212 11.67 8.39 15.17
C GLN A 212 12.22 9.81 14.93
N SER A 213 13.52 9.95 14.68
CA SER A 213 14.17 11.23 14.37
C SER A 213 13.78 11.81 13.01
N ALA A 214 13.21 11.01 12.12
CA ALA A 214 12.79 11.39 10.76
C ALA A 214 11.29 11.66 10.65
N LEU A 215 10.54 11.54 11.76
CA LEU A 215 9.11 11.83 11.76
C LEU A 215 8.85 13.34 11.62
N PRO A 216 8.10 13.77 10.60
CA PRO A 216 7.70 15.16 10.48
C PRO A 216 6.61 15.51 11.51
N ALA A 217 6.44 16.80 11.78
CA ALA A 217 5.38 17.28 12.68
C ALA A 217 3.96 17.05 12.12
N SER A 218 3.80 16.93 10.80
CA SER A 218 2.53 16.60 10.14
C SER A 218 2.76 15.58 9.04
N LEU A 219 1.81 14.68 8.86
CA LEU A 219 1.78 13.66 7.79
C LEU A 219 0.95 14.07 6.56
N ASP A 220 0.42 15.29 6.52
CA ASP A 220 -0.49 15.75 5.45
C ASP A 220 0.16 15.76 4.06
N LYS A 221 1.49 15.87 4.02
CA LYS A 221 2.29 15.87 2.77
C LYS A 221 2.96 14.54 2.49
N LEU A 222 2.48 13.45 3.11
CA LEU A 222 2.99 12.12 2.84
C LEU A 222 2.64 11.71 1.42
N GLN A 223 3.66 11.28 0.68
CA GLN A 223 3.52 10.76 -0.67
C GLN A 223 4.05 9.34 -0.72
N PHE A 224 3.56 8.56 -1.66
CA PHE A 224 4.04 7.19 -1.87
C PHE A 224 4.12 6.86 -3.35
N GLU A 225 4.95 5.91 -3.69
CA GLU A 225 5.02 5.27 -5.00
C GLU A 225 5.02 3.75 -4.84
N LEU A 226 4.51 3.06 -5.84
CA LEU A 226 4.51 1.60 -5.93
C LEU A 226 5.40 1.20 -7.11
N PRO A 227 6.71 0.99 -6.89
CA PRO A 227 7.62 0.58 -7.95
C PRO A 227 7.21 -0.77 -8.52
N GLY A 228 7.09 -0.86 -9.85
CA GLY A 228 6.65 -2.09 -10.53
C GLY A 228 5.13 -2.22 -10.71
N TRP A 229 4.34 -1.28 -10.22
CA TRP A 229 2.92 -1.21 -10.56
C TRP A 229 2.71 -0.43 -11.85
N SER A 230 1.97 -1.04 -12.81
CA SER A 230 1.77 -0.49 -14.16
C SER A 230 0.71 0.61 -14.24
N GLY A 231 0.00 0.90 -13.16
CA GLY A 231 -1.17 1.78 -13.18
C GLY A 231 -0.90 3.28 -13.10
N ALA A 232 0.23 3.71 -12.53
CA ALA A 232 0.69 5.10 -12.55
C ALA A 232 2.20 5.18 -12.25
N THR A 233 2.90 5.95 -13.05
CA THR A 233 4.30 6.33 -12.78
C THR A 233 4.29 7.68 -12.08
N GLY A 234 4.54 7.70 -10.77
CA GLY A 234 4.68 8.94 -10.04
C GLY A 234 4.32 8.85 -8.56
N LEU A 235 4.57 9.96 -7.87
CA LEU A 235 4.21 10.11 -6.46
C LEU A 235 2.70 10.34 -6.32
N MET A 236 2.08 9.55 -5.47
CA MET A 236 0.67 9.67 -5.09
C MET A 236 0.59 10.22 -3.67
N ASN A 237 -0.43 11.05 -3.40
CA ASN A 237 -0.66 11.55 -2.06
C ASN A 237 -1.35 10.48 -1.21
N ALA A 238 -0.85 10.25 -0.01
CA ALA A 238 -1.50 9.38 0.96
C ALA A 238 -2.55 10.17 1.73
N SER A 239 -3.66 9.52 2.03
CA SER A 239 -4.73 10.07 2.87
C SER A 239 -4.86 9.26 4.15
N GLY A 240 -5.14 9.95 5.27
CA GLY A 240 -5.40 9.29 6.56
C GLY A 240 -4.19 8.55 7.13
N ALA A 241 -2.99 9.08 6.93
CA ALA A 241 -1.78 8.51 7.49
C ALA A 241 -1.77 8.61 9.02
N THR A 242 -1.40 7.54 9.68
CA THR A 242 -1.36 7.43 11.14
C THR A 242 -0.01 6.85 11.58
N VAL A 243 0.59 7.44 12.61
CA VAL A 243 1.77 6.88 13.29
C VAL A 243 1.28 5.92 14.36
N LEU A 244 1.82 4.71 14.39
CA LEU A 244 1.55 3.78 15.47
C LEU A 244 2.27 4.21 16.74
N PRO A 245 1.62 4.19 17.92
CA PRO A 245 2.23 4.60 19.18
C PRO A 245 3.15 3.53 19.77
N LEU A 246 3.84 2.78 18.91
CA LEU A 246 4.79 1.75 19.30
C LEU A 246 6.11 2.01 18.60
N VAL A 247 7.17 2.09 19.37
CA VAL A 247 8.54 2.25 18.88
C VAL A 247 9.28 0.93 19.08
N ASP A 248 9.90 0.44 18.03
CA ASP A 248 10.81 -0.69 18.10
C ASP A 248 12.12 -0.23 18.79
N ALA A 249 12.42 -0.80 19.94
CA ALA A 249 13.56 -0.40 20.75
C ALA A 249 14.91 -0.79 20.13
N ALA A 250 14.95 -1.79 19.24
CA ALA A 250 16.19 -2.24 18.62
C ALA A 250 16.58 -1.32 17.43
N THR A 251 15.59 -0.82 16.71
CA THR A 251 15.81 -0.01 15.50
C THR A 251 15.49 1.47 15.70
N HIS A 252 14.95 1.85 16.87
CA HIS A 252 14.43 3.20 17.14
C HIS A 252 13.48 3.71 16.05
N SER A 253 12.71 2.81 15.48
CA SER A 253 11.75 3.11 14.41
C SER A 253 10.31 2.94 14.91
N THR A 254 9.41 3.69 14.28
CA THR A 254 7.97 3.54 14.41
C THR A 254 7.33 3.24 13.08
N GLN A 255 6.13 2.71 13.08
CA GLN A 255 5.40 2.40 11.87
C GLN A 255 4.42 3.53 11.52
N ILE A 256 4.45 3.94 10.26
CA ILE A 256 3.42 4.77 9.65
C ILE A 256 2.54 3.87 8.81
N ARG A 257 1.23 4.04 8.94
CA ARG A 257 0.22 3.34 8.16
C ARG A 257 -0.72 4.31 7.49
N PHE A 258 -1.07 4.01 6.24
CA PHE A 258 -2.12 4.73 5.51
C PHE A 258 -2.86 3.79 4.56
N ASN A 259 -4.14 4.08 4.32
CA ASN A 259 -4.95 3.28 3.44
C ASN A 259 -4.63 3.61 1.97
N LEU A 260 -4.57 2.56 1.15
CA LEU A 260 -4.48 2.74 -0.29
C LEU A 260 -5.87 2.99 -0.87
N PRO A 261 -6.00 3.87 -1.86
CA PRO A 261 -7.20 3.91 -2.68
C PRO A 261 -7.39 2.55 -3.39
N ALA A 262 -8.59 2.28 -3.87
CA ALA A 262 -8.87 1.06 -4.62
C ALA A 262 -8.10 1.05 -5.95
N LEU A 263 -6.94 0.39 -5.97
CA LEU A 263 -6.04 0.27 -7.12
C LEU A 263 -6.12 -1.15 -7.68
N LYS A 264 -6.39 -1.28 -8.99
CA LYS A 264 -6.40 -2.59 -9.65
C LYS A 264 -4.97 -3.10 -9.85
N GLY A 265 -4.74 -4.38 -9.57
CA GLY A 265 -3.43 -5.03 -9.77
C GLY A 265 -2.42 -4.76 -8.66
N VAL A 266 -2.81 -4.16 -7.55
CA VAL A 266 -2.00 -4.08 -6.34
C VAL A 266 -2.32 -5.30 -5.48
N ALA A 267 -1.28 -6.00 -5.04
CA ALA A 267 -1.39 -7.20 -4.20
C ALA A 267 -0.67 -7.00 -2.85
N PRO A 268 -1.13 -7.67 -1.79
CA PRO A 268 -0.39 -7.75 -0.54
C PRO A 268 1.03 -8.28 -0.77
N GLY A 269 1.99 -7.72 -0.04
CA GLY A 269 3.42 -8.05 -0.18
C GLY A 269 4.16 -7.19 -1.20
N MET A 270 3.48 -6.38 -2.01
CA MET A 270 4.16 -5.46 -2.93
C MET A 270 4.96 -4.42 -2.16
N PHE A 271 6.12 -4.10 -2.72
CA PHE A 271 6.97 -3.03 -2.20
C PHE A 271 6.33 -1.66 -2.45
N ALA A 272 6.39 -0.80 -1.45
CA ALA A 272 5.99 0.59 -1.53
C ALA A 272 7.14 1.47 -1.06
N ARG A 273 7.32 2.63 -1.68
CA ARG A 273 8.23 3.65 -1.20
C ARG A 273 7.44 4.85 -0.70
N VAL A 274 7.67 5.21 0.54
CA VAL A 274 6.97 6.29 1.22
C VAL A 274 7.90 7.49 1.32
N TRP A 275 7.42 8.67 0.92
CA TRP A 275 8.15 9.90 0.91
C TRP A 275 7.59 10.84 1.98
N LEU A 276 8.45 11.23 2.90
CA LEU A 276 8.12 12.14 4.00
C LEU A 276 8.92 13.44 3.85
N PRO A 277 8.36 14.58 4.22
CA PRO A 277 9.15 15.79 4.42
C PRO A 277 10.26 15.52 5.43
N ALA A 278 11.47 16.01 5.18
CA ALA A 278 12.57 15.84 6.12
C ALA A 278 12.20 16.43 7.49
N ALA A 279 12.38 15.61 8.55
CA ALA A 279 12.16 16.04 9.92
C ALA A 279 13.20 17.11 10.27
N GLY A 280 12.74 18.25 10.62
CA GLY A 280 13.57 19.40 10.88
C GLY A 280 13.33 20.49 9.85
N GLY A 281 12.08 20.91 9.69
CA GLY A 281 11.59 22.02 8.86
C GLY A 281 12.28 23.37 8.98
N ALA A 282 13.56 23.38 9.25
CA ALA A 282 14.45 24.30 8.59
C ALA A 282 14.46 23.84 7.12
N ALA A 283 13.47 24.26 6.32
CA ALA A 283 13.86 24.72 5.02
C ALA A 283 15.22 25.36 5.27
N ALA A 284 16.29 24.72 4.80
CA ALA A 284 17.52 25.45 4.62
C ALA A 284 17.03 26.65 3.81
N THR A 285 16.84 27.78 4.52
CA THR A 285 16.35 29.03 3.95
C THR A 285 17.41 29.61 3.01
N GLY A 286 18.42 28.81 2.65
CA GLY A 286 19.32 29.02 1.55
C GLY A 286 18.67 28.50 0.28
N GLU A 287 18.33 29.41 -0.59
CA GLU A 287 18.05 29.16 -2.00
C GLU A 287 19.08 28.12 -2.50
N ARG A 288 18.66 26.87 -2.80
CA ARG A 288 19.60 25.89 -3.34
C ARG A 288 19.98 26.32 -4.72
N LEU A 289 21.29 26.50 -4.93
CA LEU A 289 21.82 27.05 -6.15
C LEU A 289 22.19 25.89 -7.09
N PHE A 290 21.72 25.99 -8.31
CA PHE A 290 21.98 24.99 -9.35
C PHE A 290 22.71 25.65 -10.52
N VAL A 291 23.69 24.90 -11.06
CA VAL A 291 24.42 25.25 -12.28
C VAL A 291 24.37 24.10 -13.27
N PRO A 292 24.47 24.36 -14.58
CA PRO A 292 24.59 23.28 -15.57
C PRO A 292 25.84 22.43 -15.30
N THR A 293 25.72 21.13 -15.46
CA THR A 293 26.84 20.18 -15.26
C THR A 293 28.01 20.51 -16.23
N SER A 294 27.70 21.05 -17.42
CA SER A 294 28.69 21.48 -18.42
C SER A 294 29.57 22.63 -17.94
N ALA A 295 29.12 23.44 -16.98
CA ALA A 295 29.88 24.57 -16.45
C ALA A 295 30.98 24.15 -15.44
N VAL A 296 30.93 22.87 -14.96
CA VAL A 296 31.82 22.39 -13.89
C VAL A 296 33.19 22.05 -14.43
N VAL A 297 34.20 22.67 -13.85
CA VAL A 297 35.62 22.34 -14.09
C VAL A 297 36.12 21.40 -13.01
N ARG A 298 36.68 20.28 -13.42
CA ARG A 298 37.39 19.38 -12.52
C ARG A 298 38.84 19.25 -12.98
N ARG A 299 39.79 19.69 -12.13
CA ARG A 299 41.22 19.55 -12.36
C ARG A 299 41.86 18.88 -11.14
N ALA A 300 42.23 17.64 -11.28
CA ALA A 300 42.66 16.80 -10.16
C ALA A 300 41.64 16.83 -9.02
N GLU A 301 41.99 17.34 -7.86
CA GLU A 301 41.10 17.45 -6.70
C GLU A 301 40.31 18.76 -6.65
N LEU A 302 40.59 19.69 -7.57
CA LEU A 302 39.92 21.00 -7.60
C LEU A 302 38.63 20.95 -8.39
N THR A 303 37.53 21.32 -7.74
CA THR A 303 36.23 21.54 -8.39
C THR A 303 35.94 23.02 -8.38
N ALA A 304 35.72 23.60 -9.56
CA ALA A 304 35.59 25.04 -9.73
C ALA A 304 34.58 25.39 -10.84
N LEU A 305 34.17 26.65 -10.86
CA LEU A 305 33.35 27.28 -11.90
C LEU A 305 34.03 28.58 -12.38
N TYR A 306 33.82 28.94 -13.63
CA TYR A 306 34.16 30.27 -14.12
C TYR A 306 32.97 31.21 -13.91
N LEU A 307 33.10 32.13 -12.94
CA LEU A 307 32.14 33.20 -12.78
C LEU A 307 32.52 34.36 -13.72
N VAL A 308 31.51 34.92 -14.37
CA VAL A 308 31.67 36.02 -15.32
C VAL A 308 31.22 37.30 -14.65
N ASP A 309 32.15 38.27 -14.52
CA ASP A 309 31.86 39.59 -13.92
C ASP A 309 30.99 40.47 -14.84
N ALA A 310 30.63 41.67 -14.36
CA ALA A 310 29.80 42.61 -15.13
C ALA A 310 30.54 43.13 -16.40
N GLN A 311 31.85 42.99 -16.44
CA GLN A 311 32.70 43.38 -17.57
C GLN A 311 32.93 42.20 -18.55
N GLY A 312 32.31 41.04 -18.32
CA GLY A 312 32.44 39.87 -19.18
C GLY A 312 33.70 39.06 -18.95
N ARG A 313 34.46 39.28 -17.89
CA ARG A 313 35.72 38.60 -17.59
C ARG A 313 35.46 37.36 -16.73
N PRO A 314 35.95 36.17 -17.13
CA PRO A 314 35.80 34.94 -16.36
C PRO A 314 36.84 34.88 -15.23
N ALA A 315 36.38 34.57 -14.02
CA ALA A 315 37.24 34.32 -12.86
C ALA A 315 36.96 32.88 -12.34
N LEU A 316 38.02 32.08 -12.22
CA LEU A 316 37.91 30.71 -11.69
C LEU A 316 37.67 30.80 -10.18
N ARG A 317 36.57 30.19 -9.72
CA ARG A 317 36.21 30.09 -8.31
C ARG A 317 35.99 28.65 -7.88
N GLN A 318 36.67 28.29 -6.81
CA GLN A 318 36.46 26.97 -6.21
C GLN A 318 35.08 26.89 -5.60
N VAL A 319 34.41 25.77 -5.83
CA VAL A 319 33.06 25.50 -5.35
C VAL A 319 32.96 24.11 -4.73
N ARG A 320 32.04 23.95 -3.83
CA ARG A 320 31.67 22.64 -3.29
C ARG A 320 30.36 22.22 -3.92
N LEU A 321 30.38 21.09 -4.61
CA LEU A 321 29.20 20.55 -5.27
C LEU A 321 28.42 19.64 -4.33
N GLY A 322 27.10 19.63 -4.53
CA GLY A 322 26.14 18.72 -3.91
C GLY A 322 25.69 17.64 -4.88
N ARG A 323 24.38 17.36 -4.88
CA ARG A 323 23.77 16.30 -5.69
C ARG A 323 23.60 16.73 -7.15
N VAL A 324 23.77 15.81 -8.07
CA VAL A 324 23.48 15.99 -9.49
C VAL A 324 22.00 15.69 -9.74
N GLN A 325 21.30 16.57 -10.46
CA GLN A 325 19.91 16.42 -10.88
C GLN A 325 19.79 16.62 -12.38
N GLY A 326 19.68 15.52 -13.13
CA GLY A 326 19.63 15.56 -14.58
C GLY A 326 20.86 16.25 -15.17
N ASP A 327 20.67 17.38 -15.85
CA ASP A 327 21.69 18.22 -16.48
C ASP A 327 22.26 19.32 -15.55
N ARG A 328 21.81 19.37 -14.29
CA ARG A 328 22.24 20.40 -13.31
C ARG A 328 22.89 19.75 -12.09
N VAL A 329 23.77 20.50 -11.45
CA VAL A 329 24.42 20.13 -10.20
C VAL A 329 24.20 21.22 -9.14
N GLU A 330 23.90 20.78 -7.94
CA GLU A 330 23.76 21.66 -6.77
C GLU A 330 25.12 22.20 -6.37
N VAL A 331 25.18 23.51 -6.02
CA VAL A 331 26.37 24.16 -5.47
C VAL A 331 26.10 24.51 -4.00
N LEU A 332 26.82 23.84 -3.10
CA LEU A 332 26.66 24.02 -1.66
C LEU A 332 27.34 25.27 -1.14
N SER A 333 28.44 25.70 -1.79
CA SER A 333 29.16 26.93 -1.44
C SER A 333 30.03 27.40 -2.60
N GLY A 334 30.30 28.74 -2.64
CA GLY A 334 31.20 29.35 -3.61
C GLY A 334 30.52 30.26 -4.61
N VAL A 335 29.18 30.23 -4.75
CA VAL A 335 28.41 31.11 -5.65
C VAL A 335 27.23 31.75 -4.93
N ARG A 336 26.65 32.77 -5.50
CA ARG A 336 25.42 33.43 -5.03
C ARG A 336 24.33 33.34 -6.09
N ALA A 337 23.08 33.44 -5.65
CA ALA A 337 21.95 33.54 -6.57
C ALA A 337 22.14 34.77 -7.49
N GLY A 338 21.94 34.57 -8.79
CA GLY A 338 22.11 35.58 -9.79
C GLY A 338 23.53 35.72 -10.39
N ASP A 339 24.54 35.01 -9.83
CA ASP A 339 25.87 34.97 -10.44
C ASP A 339 25.78 34.35 -11.84
N LYS A 340 26.59 34.87 -12.78
CA LYS A 340 26.71 34.32 -14.14
C LYS A 340 27.87 33.37 -14.20
N VAL A 341 27.65 32.13 -14.66
CA VAL A 341 28.67 31.11 -14.85
C VAL A 341 28.83 30.80 -16.32
N ALA A 342 30.07 30.63 -16.78
CA ALA A 342 30.34 30.20 -18.14
C ALA A 342 29.91 28.73 -18.33
N THR A 343 29.13 28.47 -19.37
CA THR A 343 28.66 27.10 -19.70
C THR A 343 29.70 26.29 -20.44
N ASP A 344 30.69 26.95 -21.05
CA ASP A 344 31.86 26.33 -21.65
C ASP A 344 33.14 26.78 -20.91
N PRO A 345 33.68 25.94 -20.02
CA PRO A 345 34.89 26.22 -19.28
C PRO A 345 36.13 26.37 -20.16
N THR A 346 36.15 25.70 -21.33
CA THR A 346 37.29 25.73 -22.23
C THR A 346 37.42 27.10 -22.91
N ALA A 347 36.30 27.61 -23.39
CA ALA A 347 36.23 28.97 -23.93
C ALA A 347 36.53 30.01 -22.85
N ALA A 348 36.02 29.82 -21.63
CA ALA A 348 36.28 30.75 -20.52
C ALA A 348 37.76 30.80 -20.11
N ALA A 349 38.50 29.72 -20.22
CA ALA A 349 39.92 29.65 -19.89
C ALA A 349 40.81 30.39 -20.91
N GLN A 350 40.31 30.66 -22.10
CA GLN A 350 41.07 31.35 -23.20
C GLN A 350 40.84 32.89 -23.19
N VAL A 351 39.82 33.36 -22.51
CA VAL A 351 39.56 34.82 -22.38
C VAL A 351 40.49 35.36 -21.29
N ARG A 352 41.44 36.23 -21.69
CA ARG A 352 42.34 36.92 -20.77
C ARG A 352 41.86 38.35 -20.46
#